data_1f70192ab93e9f000abea0708d20e68a
#
_entry.id   1f70192ab93e9f000abea0708d20e68a
#
_cell.length_a   1.000
_cell.length_b   1.000
_cell.length_c   1.000
_cell.angle_alpha   90.00
_cell.angle_beta   90.00
_cell.angle_gamma   90.00
#
_symmetry.space_group_name_H-M   'P 1'
#
loop_
_entity.id
_entity.type
_entity.pdbx_description
1 polymer ?
#
loop_
_entity_poly.entity_id
_entity_poly.type
_entity_poly.pdbx_seq_one_letter_code
_entity_poly.pdbx_strand_id
1 'polypeptide(L)'
;MRSRSFESLMEAYERLLSRPNPADEHFYNGLFIRYRNPVLTREHIPPFWMYDANPETNPFMMQRLGVNAVLNSGAIKLNGKYCLVVRVEGMDRKSFFAVAESDRPTEGFRFRDYPVILPDTEKQETNVYDMRLTAHEDGWIYGVFCSESKDPANADLSAAVAAAGIVRTKDLENWERLPNLVTLNSPQQRNVVLHPEFVDGKYAFYTRPMDDFIEIGRAHV
;
A
#
# COMPACT_ATOMS: atom_id res chain seq x y z
N MET A 1 13.17 -23.29 -27.04
CA MET A 1 12.64 -22.31 -26.10
C MET A 1 11.24 -21.94 -26.55
N ARG A 2 10.17 -22.23 -25.77
CA ARG A 2 8.83 -21.75 -26.13
C ARG A 2 8.83 -20.22 -25.96
N SER A 3 8.48 -19.50 -27.02
CA SER A 3 8.25 -18.05 -26.95
C SER A 3 7.21 -17.77 -25.84
N ARG A 4 7.53 -16.91 -24.89
CA ARG A 4 6.51 -16.37 -23.97
C ARG A 4 5.57 -15.51 -24.82
N SER A 5 4.27 -15.81 -24.77
CA SER A 5 3.26 -14.95 -25.34
C SER A 5 2.54 -14.20 -24.21
N PHE A 6 1.98 -13.04 -24.52
CA PHE A 6 1.15 -12.29 -23.56
C PHE A 6 -0.05 -13.12 -23.10
N GLU A 7 -0.63 -13.90 -24.00
CA GLU A 7 -1.73 -14.84 -23.69
C GLU A 7 -1.32 -15.85 -22.62
N SER A 8 -0.14 -16.47 -22.73
CA SER A 8 0.33 -17.44 -21.74
C SER A 8 0.60 -16.80 -20.37
N LEU A 9 1.00 -15.52 -20.33
CA LEU A 9 1.12 -14.77 -19.09
C LEU A 9 -0.24 -14.49 -18.47
N MET A 10 -1.22 -14.08 -19.26
CA MET A 10 -2.58 -13.83 -18.79
C MET A 10 -3.23 -15.11 -18.27
N GLU A 11 -3.09 -16.24 -18.95
CA GLU A 11 -3.58 -17.54 -18.46
C GLU A 11 -2.94 -17.94 -17.13
N ALA A 12 -1.64 -17.73 -16.97
CA ALA A 12 -0.94 -18.01 -15.71
C ALA A 12 -1.42 -17.08 -14.58
N TYR A 13 -1.65 -15.82 -14.90
CA TYR A 13 -2.20 -14.82 -13.99
C TYR A 13 -3.60 -15.20 -13.51
N GLU A 14 -4.52 -15.54 -14.42
CA GLU A 14 -5.88 -15.95 -14.07
C GLU A 14 -5.91 -17.24 -13.21
N ARG A 15 -5.04 -18.21 -13.52
CA ARG A 15 -4.88 -19.40 -12.66
C ARG A 15 -4.40 -19.04 -11.25
N LEU A 16 -3.50 -18.06 -11.12
CA LEU A 16 -3.01 -17.58 -9.83
C LEU A 16 -4.14 -16.92 -9.02
N LEU A 17 -4.92 -16.03 -9.66
CA LEU A 17 -6.01 -15.31 -9.02
C LEU A 17 -7.16 -16.24 -8.55
N SER A 18 -7.37 -17.34 -9.26
CA SER A 18 -8.40 -18.35 -8.92
C SER A 18 -7.92 -19.44 -7.96
N ARG A 19 -6.64 -19.39 -7.53
CA ARG A 19 -6.08 -20.42 -6.65
C ARG A 19 -6.69 -20.37 -5.26
N PRO A 20 -7.28 -21.49 -4.76
CA PRO A 20 -7.76 -21.57 -3.38
C PRO A 20 -6.61 -21.37 -2.38
N ASN A 21 -6.91 -20.75 -1.26
CA ASN A 21 -5.98 -20.55 -0.17
C ASN A 21 -6.49 -21.23 1.12
N PRO A 22 -6.32 -22.54 1.29
CA PRO A 22 -6.79 -23.24 2.45
C PRO A 22 -5.99 -22.87 3.71
N ALA A 23 -6.61 -23.03 4.86
CA ALA A 23 -5.93 -22.93 6.15
C ALA A 23 -4.76 -23.92 6.23
N ASP A 24 -3.70 -23.52 6.92
CA ASP A 24 -2.57 -24.40 7.25
C ASP A 24 -2.92 -25.18 8.54
N GLU A 25 -3.41 -26.38 8.37
CA GLU A 25 -3.84 -27.24 9.48
C GLU A 25 -2.69 -27.63 10.43
N HIS A 26 -1.46 -27.51 9.97
CA HIS A 26 -0.27 -27.80 10.78
C HIS A 26 0.18 -26.62 11.64
N PHE A 27 -0.40 -25.45 11.43
CA PHE A 27 -0.04 -24.25 12.16
C PHE A 27 -1.26 -23.67 12.89
N TYR A 28 -1.37 -23.97 14.17
CA TYR A 28 -2.38 -23.42 15.06
C TYR A 28 -1.77 -23.04 16.40
N ASN A 29 -1.89 -21.78 16.80
CA ASN A 29 -1.37 -21.25 18.06
C ASN A 29 -2.45 -20.83 19.08
N GLY A 30 -3.72 -21.13 18.78
CA GLY A 30 -4.84 -20.76 19.64
C GLY A 30 -5.33 -19.30 19.46
N LEU A 31 -4.64 -18.46 18.70
CA LEU A 31 -4.95 -17.04 18.54
C LEU A 31 -5.39 -16.66 17.13
N PHE A 32 -4.78 -17.25 16.11
CA PHE A 32 -5.09 -16.96 14.70
C PHE A 32 -4.96 -18.19 13.82
N ILE A 33 -5.64 -18.13 12.68
CA ILE A 33 -5.54 -19.13 11.61
C ILE A 33 -4.50 -18.63 10.59
N ARG A 34 -3.53 -19.48 10.27
CA ARG A 34 -2.59 -19.24 9.18
C ARG A 34 -3.10 -19.90 7.90
N TYR A 35 -2.92 -19.22 6.78
CA TYR A 35 -3.23 -19.76 5.46
C TYR A 35 -1.94 -20.15 4.74
N ARG A 36 -2.04 -21.11 3.81
CA ARG A 36 -0.87 -21.70 3.13
C ARG A 36 -0.13 -20.74 2.22
N ASN A 37 -0.84 -19.77 1.65
CA ASN A 37 -0.26 -18.81 0.72
C ASN A 37 -0.48 -17.38 1.21
N PRO A 38 0.43 -16.45 0.88
CA PRO A 38 0.13 -15.03 0.95
C PRO A 38 -1.06 -14.68 0.05
N VAL A 39 -1.90 -13.74 0.46
CA VAL A 39 -3.06 -13.29 -0.34
C VAL A 39 -2.64 -12.53 -1.59
N LEU A 40 -1.51 -11.84 -1.55
CA LEU A 40 -0.88 -11.15 -2.66
C LEU A 40 0.62 -11.39 -2.66
N THR A 41 1.16 -11.54 -3.87
CA THR A 41 2.59 -11.60 -4.15
C THR A 41 2.88 -10.72 -5.36
N ARG A 42 4.14 -10.55 -5.72
CA ARG A 42 4.56 -9.86 -6.95
C ARG A 42 3.87 -10.40 -8.21
N GLU A 43 3.61 -11.68 -8.27
CA GLU A 43 2.98 -12.35 -9.41
C GLU A 43 1.51 -11.96 -9.60
N HIS A 44 0.86 -11.35 -8.58
CA HIS A 44 -0.50 -10.82 -8.67
C HIS A 44 -0.55 -9.43 -9.33
N ILE A 45 0.59 -8.80 -9.61
CA ILE A 45 0.62 -7.54 -10.36
C ILE A 45 0.10 -7.80 -11.78
N PRO A 46 -0.85 -7.00 -12.28
CA PRO A 46 -1.43 -7.21 -13.60
C PRO A 46 -0.36 -7.24 -14.69
N PRO A 47 -0.34 -8.26 -15.57
CA PRO A 47 0.66 -8.34 -16.63
C PRO A 47 0.71 -7.10 -17.53
N PHE A 48 -0.45 -6.45 -17.77
CA PHE A 48 -0.53 -5.25 -18.61
C PHE A 48 0.10 -3.99 -17.96
N TRP A 49 0.38 -4.02 -16.64
CA TRP A 49 1.20 -2.97 -16.01
C TRP A 49 2.67 -3.16 -16.33
N MET A 50 3.12 -4.41 -16.38
CA MET A 50 4.53 -4.75 -16.49
C MET A 50 5.01 -4.88 -17.95
N TYR A 51 4.12 -5.29 -18.87
CA TYR A 51 4.48 -5.61 -20.24
C TYR A 51 3.68 -4.79 -21.24
N ASP A 52 4.32 -4.40 -22.31
CA ASP A 52 3.65 -4.03 -23.55
C ASP A 52 3.29 -5.32 -24.30
N ALA A 53 2.00 -5.52 -24.55
CA ALA A 53 1.50 -6.71 -25.22
C ALA A 53 1.65 -6.65 -26.75
N ASN A 54 2.01 -5.49 -27.32
CA ASN A 54 2.15 -5.33 -28.77
C ASN A 54 3.44 -5.99 -29.26
N PRO A 55 3.38 -7.04 -30.11
CA PRO A 55 4.56 -7.73 -30.62
C PRO A 55 5.43 -6.87 -31.54
N GLU A 56 4.88 -5.80 -32.13
CA GLU A 56 5.64 -4.89 -32.98
C GLU A 56 6.58 -3.99 -32.17
N THR A 57 6.13 -3.57 -30.98
CA THR A 57 6.90 -2.71 -30.08
C THR A 57 7.65 -3.48 -29.01
N ASN A 58 7.25 -4.72 -28.72
CA ASN A 58 7.88 -5.59 -27.72
C ASN A 58 7.99 -7.06 -28.17
N PRO A 59 8.74 -7.33 -29.26
CA PRO A 59 8.80 -8.68 -29.88
C PRO A 59 9.43 -9.74 -28.96
N PHE A 60 10.20 -9.33 -27.95
CA PHE A 60 10.87 -10.23 -27.01
C PHE A 60 10.17 -10.35 -25.66
N MET A 61 8.98 -9.75 -25.49
CA MET A 61 8.24 -9.73 -24.22
C MET A 61 9.09 -9.23 -23.04
N MET A 62 9.80 -8.13 -23.26
CA MET A 62 10.56 -7.46 -22.20
C MET A 62 9.63 -6.71 -21.25
N GLN A 63 9.94 -6.73 -19.96
CA GLN A 63 9.22 -5.90 -18.99
C GLN A 63 9.51 -4.42 -19.23
N ARG A 64 8.46 -3.60 -19.23
CA ARG A 64 8.56 -2.14 -19.26
C ARG A 64 8.65 -1.56 -17.87
N LEU A 65 7.86 -2.11 -16.93
CA LEU A 65 7.87 -1.73 -15.53
C LEU A 65 8.38 -2.92 -14.71
N GLY A 66 9.54 -2.73 -14.09
CA GLY A 66 10.08 -3.70 -13.13
C GLY A 66 9.43 -3.54 -11.76
N VAL A 67 8.73 -4.56 -11.30
CA VAL A 67 8.22 -4.64 -9.93
C VAL A 67 9.12 -5.57 -9.13
N ASN A 68 9.60 -5.10 -7.96
CA ASN A 68 10.40 -5.88 -7.04
C ASN A 68 9.53 -6.71 -6.10
N ALA A 69 8.61 -6.05 -5.41
CA ALA A 69 7.78 -6.71 -4.38
C ALA A 69 6.44 -6.00 -4.17
N VAL A 70 5.50 -6.73 -3.59
CA VAL A 70 4.33 -6.17 -2.90
C VAL A 70 4.56 -6.32 -1.40
N LEU A 71 4.32 -5.26 -0.65
CA LEU A 71 4.69 -5.15 0.76
C LEU A 71 3.50 -4.58 1.55
N ASN A 72 3.68 -4.37 2.83
CA ASN A 72 2.74 -3.84 3.81
C ASN A 72 1.48 -3.18 3.24
N SER A 73 0.31 -3.71 3.58
CA SER A 73 -0.97 -3.23 3.05
C SER A 73 -1.84 -2.70 4.18
N GLY A 74 -2.47 -1.55 3.95
CA GLY A 74 -3.65 -1.16 4.70
C GLY A 74 -4.85 -2.00 4.24
N ALA A 75 -5.67 -2.47 5.17
CA ALA A 75 -6.81 -3.32 4.88
C ALA A 75 -8.12 -2.71 5.40
N ILE A 76 -9.18 -2.82 4.63
CA ILE A 76 -10.52 -2.36 5.03
C ILE A 76 -11.60 -3.19 4.32
N LYS A 77 -12.78 -3.27 4.91
CA LYS A 77 -13.97 -3.80 4.24
C LYS A 77 -14.82 -2.63 3.75
N LEU A 78 -15.03 -2.55 2.44
CA LEU A 78 -15.77 -1.47 1.81
C LEU A 78 -16.76 -2.06 0.79
N ASN A 79 -18.03 -1.64 0.85
CA ASN A 79 -19.09 -2.07 -0.08
C ASN A 79 -19.19 -3.59 -0.24
N GLY A 80 -19.02 -4.33 0.86
CA GLY A 80 -19.08 -5.79 0.88
C GLY A 80 -17.77 -6.50 0.48
N LYS A 81 -16.81 -5.80 -0.10
CA LYS A 81 -15.50 -6.34 -0.52
C LYS A 81 -14.42 -6.14 0.54
N TYR A 82 -13.46 -7.03 0.56
CA TYR A 82 -12.20 -6.86 1.27
C TYR A 82 -11.22 -6.12 0.36
N CYS A 83 -10.76 -4.96 0.80
CA CYS A 83 -9.89 -4.07 0.04
C CYS A 83 -8.54 -3.94 0.73
N LEU A 84 -7.48 -3.99 -0.04
CA LEU A 84 -6.11 -3.76 0.39
C LEU A 84 -5.54 -2.59 -0.38
N VAL A 85 -4.99 -1.59 0.32
CA VAL A 85 -4.12 -0.57 -0.29
C VAL A 85 -2.68 -1.04 -0.11
N VAL A 86 -2.13 -1.56 -1.17
CA VAL A 86 -0.88 -2.32 -1.19
C VAL A 86 0.28 -1.40 -1.52
N ARG A 87 1.38 -1.50 -0.78
CA ARG A 87 2.66 -0.94 -1.22
C ARG A 87 3.22 -1.81 -2.34
N VAL A 88 3.39 -1.23 -3.51
CA VAL A 88 4.11 -1.85 -4.64
C VAL A 88 5.46 -1.17 -4.77
N GLU A 89 6.53 -1.95 -4.70
CA GLU A 89 7.90 -1.46 -4.81
C GLU A 89 8.47 -1.78 -6.19
N GLY A 90 9.01 -0.77 -6.86
CA GLY A 90 9.73 -0.91 -8.11
C GLY A 90 11.15 -1.45 -7.93
N MET A 91 11.81 -1.80 -9.04
CA MET A 91 13.21 -2.24 -9.04
C MET A 91 14.19 -1.14 -8.60
N ASP A 92 13.77 0.12 -8.66
CA ASP A 92 14.48 1.30 -8.16
C ASP A 92 14.29 1.53 -6.64
N ARG A 93 13.55 0.63 -5.97
CA ARG A 93 13.17 0.71 -4.55
C ARG A 93 12.28 1.90 -4.20
N LYS A 94 11.68 2.56 -5.19
CA LYS A 94 10.60 3.52 -4.97
C LYS A 94 9.27 2.79 -4.97
N SER A 95 8.35 3.32 -4.19
CA SER A 95 7.05 2.67 -3.98
C SER A 95 5.91 3.57 -4.43
N PHE A 96 4.82 2.93 -4.78
CA PHE A 96 3.52 3.53 -5.00
C PHE A 96 2.44 2.66 -4.37
N PHE A 97 1.21 3.16 -4.30
CA PHE A 97 0.09 2.40 -3.78
C PHE A 97 -0.80 1.87 -4.89
N ALA A 98 -1.40 0.72 -4.63
CA ALA A 98 -2.37 0.11 -5.52
C ALA A 98 -3.47 -0.57 -4.71
N VAL A 99 -4.71 -0.51 -5.21
CA VAL A 99 -5.85 -1.15 -4.55
C VAL A 99 -6.05 -2.54 -5.13
N ALA A 100 -6.15 -3.54 -4.25
CA ALA A 100 -6.58 -4.89 -4.60
C ALA A 100 -7.85 -5.25 -3.83
N GLU A 101 -8.78 -5.93 -4.48
CA GLU A 101 -10.11 -6.26 -3.95
C GLU A 101 -10.42 -7.74 -4.07
N SER A 102 -11.20 -8.26 -3.12
CA SER A 102 -11.74 -9.61 -3.15
C SER A 102 -13.09 -9.69 -2.43
N ASP A 103 -13.93 -10.63 -2.84
CA ASP A 103 -15.13 -11.00 -2.11
C ASP A 103 -14.83 -11.89 -0.89
N ARG A 104 -13.59 -12.40 -0.79
CA ARG A 104 -13.12 -13.27 0.29
C ARG A 104 -11.89 -12.70 0.97
N PRO A 105 -11.75 -12.84 2.29
CA PRO A 105 -10.65 -12.22 3.03
C PRO A 105 -9.28 -12.87 2.78
N THR A 106 -9.23 -14.08 2.24
CA THR A 106 -8.02 -14.91 2.22
C THR A 106 -7.52 -15.32 0.84
N GLU A 107 -8.29 -15.01 -0.20
CA GLU A 107 -7.99 -15.45 -1.58
C GLU A 107 -8.71 -14.59 -2.61
N GLY A 108 -8.33 -14.72 -3.88
CA GLY A 108 -9.02 -14.09 -5.00
C GLY A 108 -8.84 -12.59 -5.11
N PHE A 109 -7.83 -12.03 -4.46
CA PHE A 109 -7.54 -10.60 -4.58
C PHE A 109 -7.06 -10.27 -5.99
N ARG A 110 -7.67 -9.22 -6.56
CA ARG A 110 -7.33 -8.68 -7.86
C ARG A 110 -7.04 -7.18 -7.74
N PHE A 111 -5.93 -6.73 -8.29
CA PHE A 111 -5.64 -5.30 -8.39
C PHE A 111 -6.63 -4.61 -9.32
N ARG A 112 -6.98 -3.36 -8.99
CA ARG A 112 -7.66 -2.46 -9.92
C ARG A 112 -6.77 -2.18 -11.13
N ASP A 113 -7.33 -1.65 -12.21
CA ASP A 113 -6.61 -1.43 -13.46
C ASP A 113 -5.50 -0.36 -13.35
N TYR A 114 -5.62 0.54 -12.37
CA TYR A 114 -4.70 1.65 -12.18
C TYR A 114 -4.13 1.70 -10.75
N PRO A 115 -2.86 2.13 -10.59
CA PRO A 115 -2.33 2.50 -9.30
C PRO A 115 -3.10 3.65 -8.66
N VAL A 116 -2.95 3.82 -7.35
CA VAL A 116 -3.45 5.00 -6.63
C VAL A 116 -2.65 6.22 -7.08
N ILE A 117 -3.35 7.26 -7.51
CA ILE A 117 -2.75 8.56 -7.81
C ILE A 117 -3.04 9.47 -6.62
N LEU A 118 -2.01 9.75 -5.85
CA LEU A 118 -2.11 10.71 -4.76
C LEU A 118 -2.01 12.13 -5.32
N PRO A 119 -2.79 13.09 -4.77
CA PRO A 119 -2.60 14.50 -5.12
C PRO A 119 -1.19 14.98 -4.77
N ASP A 120 -0.66 15.88 -5.61
CA ASP A 120 0.63 16.50 -5.41
C ASP A 120 0.71 17.28 -4.10
N THR A 121 1.91 17.39 -3.56
CA THR A 121 2.22 18.19 -2.38
C THR A 121 3.17 19.34 -2.75
N GLU A 122 3.17 20.42 -1.96
CA GLU A 122 4.11 21.54 -2.16
C GLU A 122 5.58 21.10 -2.13
N LYS A 123 5.86 20.13 -1.27
CA LYS A 123 7.21 19.54 -1.15
C LYS A 123 7.25 18.22 -1.91
N GLN A 124 8.16 18.11 -2.88
CA GLN A 124 8.32 16.89 -3.66
C GLN A 124 8.61 15.69 -2.77
N GLU A 125 7.73 14.70 -2.83
CA GLU A 125 7.91 13.40 -2.21
C GLU A 125 8.80 12.52 -3.09
N THR A 126 9.84 11.95 -2.50
CA THR A 126 10.77 11.05 -3.20
C THR A 126 10.41 9.59 -3.06
N ASN A 127 9.59 9.26 -2.06
CA ASN A 127 9.06 7.92 -1.82
C ASN A 127 7.84 7.97 -0.91
N VAL A 128 6.86 7.07 -1.13
CA VAL A 128 5.68 6.89 -0.27
C VAL A 128 5.46 5.40 -0.01
N TYR A 129 5.20 5.02 1.25
CA TYR A 129 5.06 3.60 1.58
C TYR A 129 4.28 3.36 2.88
N ASP A 130 3.88 2.11 3.06
CA ASP A 130 3.30 1.55 4.29
C ASP A 130 2.04 2.26 4.77
N MET A 131 1.06 2.46 3.87
CA MET A 131 -0.23 3.05 4.23
C MET A 131 -0.99 2.16 5.21
N ARG A 132 -1.51 2.78 6.27
CA ARG A 132 -2.46 2.22 7.22
C ARG A 132 -3.83 2.84 6.98
N LEU A 133 -4.87 2.02 6.85
CA LEU A 133 -6.24 2.49 6.65
C LEU A 133 -7.02 2.46 7.95
N THR A 134 -7.80 3.50 8.18
CA THR A 134 -8.75 3.59 9.30
C THR A 134 -10.08 4.14 8.79
N ALA A 135 -11.16 3.35 8.94
CA ALA A 135 -12.51 3.89 8.84
C ALA A 135 -12.79 4.66 10.12
N HIS A 136 -12.98 5.96 10.02
CA HIS A 136 -13.18 6.84 11.15
C HIS A 136 -14.67 7.16 11.35
N GLU A 137 -15.07 7.45 12.58
CA GLU A 137 -16.47 7.72 12.95
C GLU A 137 -17.08 8.93 12.24
N ASP A 138 -16.26 9.88 11.74
CA ASP A 138 -16.70 11.00 10.90
C ASP A 138 -17.13 10.56 9.49
N GLY A 139 -17.05 9.26 9.21
CA GLY A 139 -17.46 8.65 7.96
C GLY A 139 -16.43 8.74 6.84
N TRP A 140 -15.20 9.17 7.08
CA TRP A 140 -14.09 9.08 6.15
C TRP A 140 -13.24 7.83 6.37
N ILE A 141 -12.60 7.39 5.32
CA ILE A 141 -11.50 6.42 5.37
C ILE A 141 -10.21 7.22 5.27
N TYR A 142 -9.38 7.15 6.31
CA TYR A 142 -8.08 7.80 6.33
C TYR A 142 -6.98 6.80 5.97
N GLY A 143 -6.04 7.24 5.13
CA GLY A 143 -4.79 6.57 4.88
C GLY A 143 -3.64 7.35 5.50
N VAL A 144 -2.92 6.74 6.43
CA VAL A 144 -1.71 7.32 7.02
C VAL A 144 -0.52 6.50 6.55
N PHE A 145 0.49 7.16 5.99
CA PHE A 145 1.63 6.51 5.35
C PHE A 145 2.94 7.24 5.60
N CYS A 146 4.05 6.60 5.34
CA CYS A 146 5.34 7.25 5.36
C CYS A 146 5.56 8.00 4.04
N SER A 147 5.83 9.30 4.13
CA SER A 147 6.22 10.18 3.05
C SER A 147 7.68 10.58 3.26
N GLU A 148 8.52 10.35 2.28
CA GLU A 148 9.91 10.77 2.29
C GLU A 148 10.14 11.90 1.30
N SER A 149 10.95 12.86 1.71
CA SER A 149 11.45 13.94 0.86
C SER A 149 12.96 14.06 1.01
N LYS A 150 13.63 14.64 0.01
CA LYS A 150 15.08 14.91 0.08
C LYS A 150 15.38 15.81 1.28
N ASP A 151 16.40 15.45 2.05
CA ASP A 151 16.95 16.31 3.08
C ASP A 151 17.85 17.40 2.44
N PRO A 152 17.41 18.66 2.41
CA PRO A 152 18.20 19.73 1.78
C PRO A 152 19.49 20.07 2.55
N ALA A 153 19.56 19.72 3.83
CA ALA A 153 20.72 19.96 4.68
C ALA A 153 21.82 18.89 4.51
N ASN A 154 21.51 17.79 3.80
CA ASN A 154 22.44 16.68 3.64
C ASN A 154 22.92 16.56 2.19
N ALA A 155 24.23 16.52 1.99
CA ALA A 155 24.87 16.35 0.68
C ALA A 155 24.67 14.93 0.11
N ASP A 156 24.44 13.92 0.96
CA ASP A 156 24.11 12.57 0.52
C ASP A 156 22.77 12.54 -0.20
N LEU A 157 22.78 12.15 -1.47
CA LEU A 157 21.57 12.08 -2.30
C LEU A 157 20.57 11.04 -1.83
N SER A 158 21.00 10.06 -1.05
CA SER A 158 20.13 9.04 -0.45
C SER A 158 19.46 9.48 0.85
N ALA A 159 19.95 10.56 1.47
CA ALA A 159 19.39 11.08 2.72
C ALA A 159 17.98 11.62 2.51
N ALA A 160 17.04 11.13 3.31
CA ALA A 160 15.65 11.51 3.25
C ALA A 160 15.11 11.86 4.64
N VAL A 161 14.18 12.80 4.66
CA VAL A 161 13.37 13.15 5.84
C VAL A 161 12.03 12.46 5.70
N ALA A 162 11.64 11.69 6.72
CA ALA A 162 10.37 10.98 6.77
C ALA A 162 9.32 11.80 7.52
N ALA A 163 8.10 11.83 6.99
CA ALA A 163 6.93 12.43 7.62
C ALA A 163 5.74 11.46 7.56
N ALA A 164 4.77 11.64 8.44
CA ALA A 164 3.51 10.93 8.32
C ALA A 164 2.59 11.68 7.36
N GLY A 165 2.48 11.16 6.14
CA GLY A 165 1.55 11.63 5.13
C GLY A 165 0.13 11.19 5.47
N ILE A 166 -0.87 12.03 5.21
CA ILE A 166 -2.27 11.76 5.47
C ILE A 166 -3.09 12.01 4.21
N VAL A 167 -3.94 11.05 3.88
CA VAL A 167 -4.97 11.17 2.85
C VAL A 167 -6.31 10.72 3.41
N ARG A 168 -7.40 11.12 2.76
CA ARG A 168 -8.72 10.56 3.05
C ARG A 168 -9.48 10.25 1.77
N THR A 169 -10.43 9.34 1.87
CA THR A 169 -11.25 8.89 0.76
C THR A 169 -12.60 8.36 1.24
N LYS A 170 -13.55 8.16 0.32
CA LYS A 170 -14.82 7.45 0.56
C LYS A 170 -14.89 6.12 -0.21
N ASP A 171 -14.04 5.94 -1.21
CA ASP A 171 -14.18 4.91 -2.24
C ASP A 171 -12.87 4.20 -2.61
N LEU A 172 -11.74 4.59 -2.01
CA LEU A 172 -10.38 4.14 -2.34
C LEU A 172 -9.98 4.44 -3.81
N GLU A 173 -10.63 5.42 -4.43
CA GLU A 173 -10.37 5.87 -5.80
C GLU A 173 -10.06 7.37 -5.82
N ASN A 174 -10.95 8.16 -5.23
CA ASN A 174 -10.79 9.60 -5.11
C ASN A 174 -10.14 9.94 -3.77
N TRP A 175 -8.93 10.49 -3.82
CA TRP A 175 -8.13 10.77 -2.64
C TRP A 175 -7.95 12.27 -2.44
N GLU A 176 -8.14 12.72 -1.22
CA GLU A 176 -7.81 14.07 -0.77
C GLU A 176 -6.53 14.01 0.05
N ARG A 177 -5.54 14.83 -0.31
CA ARG A 177 -4.30 14.96 0.43
C ARG A 177 -4.48 15.98 1.55
N LEU A 178 -4.18 15.59 2.77
CA LEU A 178 -4.16 16.47 3.94
C LEU A 178 -2.71 16.84 4.29
N PRO A 179 -2.48 17.91 5.07
CA PRO A 179 -1.17 18.23 5.59
C PRO A 179 -0.54 17.04 6.33
N ASN A 180 0.77 16.91 6.24
CA ASN A 180 1.48 15.88 7.00
C ASN A 180 1.32 16.14 8.51
N LEU A 181 1.23 15.05 9.28
CA LEU A 181 1.27 15.15 10.73
C LEU A 181 2.64 15.66 11.18
N VAL A 182 2.64 16.73 11.93
CA VAL A 182 3.83 17.31 12.53
C VAL A 182 3.70 17.21 14.05
N THR A 183 4.70 16.60 14.69
CA THR A 183 4.80 16.53 16.14
C THR A 183 5.98 17.38 16.62
N LEU A 184 5.77 18.11 17.71
CA LEU A 184 6.78 19.08 18.21
C LEU A 184 8.10 18.40 18.61
N ASN A 185 8.00 17.22 19.24
CA ASN A 185 9.16 16.53 19.81
C ASN A 185 9.85 15.55 18.85
N SER A 186 9.19 15.23 17.74
CA SER A 186 9.72 14.30 16.74
C SER A 186 9.14 14.65 15.38
N PRO A 187 9.79 15.52 14.60
CA PRO A 187 9.29 15.95 13.30
C PRO A 187 9.30 14.81 12.26
N GLN A 188 10.12 13.79 12.47
CA GLN A 188 10.14 12.61 11.63
C GLN A 188 9.25 11.53 12.23
N GLN A 189 8.26 11.08 11.47
CA GLN A 189 7.29 10.08 11.89
C GLN A 189 7.16 8.96 10.86
N ARG A 190 7.14 7.73 11.35
CA ARG A 190 6.89 6.52 10.54
C ARG A 190 5.88 5.63 11.26
N ASN A 191 5.13 4.84 10.48
CA ASN A 191 4.17 3.85 11.01
C ASN A 191 3.12 4.45 11.96
N VAL A 192 2.68 5.65 11.68
CA VAL A 192 1.59 6.30 12.43
C VAL A 192 0.27 5.64 12.08
N VAL A 193 -0.61 5.49 13.07
CA VAL A 193 -1.96 4.92 12.91
C VAL A 193 -2.98 5.87 13.52
N LEU A 194 -4.04 6.19 12.79
CA LEU A 194 -5.16 6.96 13.30
C LEU A 194 -6.08 6.05 14.12
N HIS A 195 -6.50 6.51 15.29
CA HIS A 195 -7.59 5.89 16.07
C HIS A 195 -8.91 6.04 15.31
N PRO A 196 -9.80 5.03 15.32
CA PRO A 196 -11.04 5.07 14.54
C PRO A 196 -12.11 6.04 15.06
N GLU A 197 -11.97 6.53 16.28
CA GLU A 197 -12.93 7.39 16.95
C GLU A 197 -12.24 8.65 17.47
N PHE A 198 -13.01 9.71 17.70
CA PHE A 198 -12.51 10.88 18.41
C PHE A 198 -12.22 10.53 19.88
N VAL A 199 -11.13 11.07 20.39
CA VAL A 199 -10.79 11.00 21.81
C VAL A 199 -10.83 12.41 22.38
N ASP A 200 -11.75 12.67 23.29
CA ASP A 200 -12.05 14.01 23.82
C ASP A 200 -12.35 15.04 22.70
N GLY A 201 -13.08 14.62 21.67
CA GLY A 201 -13.45 15.45 20.52
C GLY A 201 -12.31 15.79 19.57
N LYS A 202 -11.21 15.04 19.58
CA LYS A 202 -10.02 15.25 18.76
C LYS A 202 -9.62 13.97 18.05
N TYR A 203 -8.99 14.11 16.87
CA TYR A 203 -8.31 12.97 16.23
C TYR A 203 -7.14 12.51 17.10
N ALA A 204 -7.08 11.21 17.36
CA ALA A 204 -6.02 10.60 18.14
C ALA A 204 -5.14 9.71 17.24
N PHE A 205 -3.84 9.82 17.41
CA PHE A 205 -2.87 9.05 16.63
C PHE A 205 -1.95 8.26 17.55
N TYR A 206 -1.68 7.01 17.17
CA TYR A 206 -0.58 6.24 17.71
C TYR A 206 0.66 6.58 16.88
N THR A 207 1.65 7.19 17.52
CA THR A 207 2.89 7.63 16.90
C THR A 207 4.07 6.80 17.41
N ARG A 208 5.14 6.76 16.64
CA ARG A 208 6.39 6.12 17.03
C ARG A 208 7.55 7.08 16.75
N PRO A 209 7.75 8.07 17.64
CA PRO A 209 8.75 9.11 17.44
C PRO A 209 10.19 8.58 17.48
N MET A 210 10.41 7.48 18.20
CA MET A 210 11.68 6.77 18.25
C MET A 210 11.42 5.26 18.19
N ASP A 211 12.43 4.47 17.83
CA ASP A 211 12.26 3.03 17.66
C ASP A 211 11.86 2.30 18.96
N ASP A 212 12.15 2.88 20.12
CA ASP A 212 11.93 2.27 21.45
C ASP A 212 10.62 2.69 22.10
N PHE A 213 9.85 3.65 21.55
CA PHE A 213 8.66 4.20 22.19
C PHE A 213 7.47 4.26 21.22
N ILE A 214 6.29 3.96 21.76
CA ILE A 214 5.00 4.25 21.14
C ILE A 214 4.33 5.34 21.96
N GLU A 215 3.96 6.44 21.33
CA GLU A 215 3.23 7.53 21.95
C GLU A 215 1.81 7.64 21.38
N ILE A 216 0.90 8.14 22.20
CA ILE A 216 -0.45 8.53 21.78
C ILE A 216 -0.46 10.05 21.63
N GLY A 217 -0.49 10.51 20.38
CA GLY A 217 -0.63 11.93 20.06
C GLY A 217 -2.08 12.30 19.78
N ARG A 218 -2.47 13.53 20.07
CA ARG A 218 -3.79 14.09 19.76
C ARG A 218 -3.64 15.30 18.87
N ALA A 219 -4.45 15.41 17.83
CA ALA A 219 -4.49 16.54 16.92
C ALA A 219 -5.84 17.25 16.99
N HIS A 220 -5.82 18.58 16.89
CA HIS A 220 -7.00 19.38 16.62
C HIS A 220 -7.23 19.45 15.11
N VAL A 221 -8.47 19.44 14.69
CA VAL A 221 -8.92 19.73 13.33
C VAL A 221 -9.21 21.20 13.23
#